data_b9f48479bdf2197b19aec4e62e7c060c
#
_entry.id   b9f48479bdf2197b19aec4e62e7c060c
#
_cell.length_a   1.000
_cell.length_b   1.000
_cell.length_c   1.000
_cell.angle_alpha   90.00
_cell.angle_beta   90.00
_cell.angle_gamma   90.00
#
_symmetry.space_group_name_H-M   'P 1'
#
loop_
_entity.id
_entity.type
_entity.pdbx_description
1 polymer ?
#
loop_
_entity_poly.entity_id
_entity_poly.type
_entity_poly.pdbx_seq_one_letter_code
_entity_poly.pdbx_strand_id
1 'polypeptide(L)'
;MSVKSQLNSSRDFILTGMRAAARVETANPNATKILRGCLDLIETLVRQPPENVTQTDVETTLNVLHQSMNEIDDETPASTAFVQSIKNAAGRLQDLRRELAGK
;
A
#
# COMPACT_ATOMS: atom_id res chain seq x y z
N MET A 1 2.99 3.71 -18.03
CA MET A 1 3.92 2.96 -17.18
C MET A 1 3.53 1.50 -17.13
N SER A 2 4.50 0.62 -16.85
CA SER A 2 4.20 -0.81 -16.78
C SER A 2 3.47 -1.17 -15.49
N VAL A 3 2.71 -2.25 -15.52
CA VAL A 3 2.03 -2.81 -14.35
C VAL A 3 3.03 -3.05 -13.23
N LYS A 4 4.16 -3.68 -13.55
CA LYS A 4 5.18 -4.02 -12.57
C LYS A 4 5.81 -2.78 -11.93
N SER A 5 6.02 -1.72 -12.69
CA SER A 5 6.56 -0.45 -12.19
C SER A 5 5.63 0.18 -11.16
N GLN A 6 4.32 0.21 -11.41
CA GLN A 6 3.34 0.75 -10.48
C GLN A 6 3.27 -0.08 -9.19
N LEU A 7 3.30 -1.41 -9.31
CA LEU A 7 3.29 -2.30 -8.16
C LEU A 7 4.54 -2.15 -7.30
N ASN A 8 5.71 -2.07 -7.93
CA ASN A 8 6.97 -1.88 -7.21
C ASN A 8 7.00 -0.52 -6.51
N SER A 9 6.49 0.52 -7.16
CA SER A 9 6.39 1.84 -6.55
C SER A 9 5.49 1.83 -5.32
N SER A 10 4.33 1.17 -5.41
CA SER A 10 3.42 1.01 -4.27
C SER A 10 4.09 0.28 -3.11
N ARG A 11 4.81 -0.80 -3.42
CA ARG A 11 5.55 -1.56 -2.41
C ARG A 11 6.59 -0.68 -1.71
N ASP A 12 7.32 0.13 -2.48
CA ASP A 12 8.38 0.99 -1.93
C ASP A 12 7.82 2.04 -0.97
N PHE A 13 6.64 2.59 -1.25
CA PHE A 13 5.99 3.53 -0.33
C PHE A 13 5.66 2.87 1.01
N ILE A 14 5.13 1.64 0.99
CA ILE A 14 4.82 0.91 2.21
C ILE A 14 6.11 0.57 2.98
N LEU A 15 7.14 0.09 2.29
CA LEU A 15 8.43 -0.22 2.90
C LEU A 15 9.05 1.02 3.57
N THR A 16 8.94 2.17 2.93
CA THR A 16 9.43 3.43 3.50
C THR A 16 8.70 3.75 4.80
N GLY A 17 7.37 3.57 4.83
CA GLY A 17 6.59 3.75 6.05
C GLY A 17 6.99 2.79 7.15
N MET A 18 7.23 1.53 6.82
CA MET A 18 7.66 0.51 7.78
C MET A 18 9.04 0.83 8.37
N ARG A 19 9.97 1.30 7.54
CA ARG A 19 11.31 1.69 8.00
C ARG A 19 11.23 2.89 8.93
N ALA A 20 10.38 3.86 8.61
CA ALA A 20 10.13 5.01 9.48
C ALA A 20 9.55 4.56 10.82
N ALA A 21 8.62 3.61 10.81
CA ALA A 21 8.04 3.04 12.03
C ALA A 21 9.09 2.38 12.92
N ALA A 22 10.03 1.67 12.33
CA ALA A 22 11.08 0.97 13.08
C ALA A 22 12.01 1.91 13.82
N ARG A 23 12.07 3.18 13.41
CA ARG A 23 12.94 4.20 14.03
C ARG A 23 12.26 4.94 15.17
N VAL A 24 10.94 4.76 15.35
CA VAL A 24 10.18 5.48 16.37
C VAL A 24 9.84 4.51 17.49
N GLU A 25 10.41 4.71 18.67
CA GLU A 25 10.22 3.84 19.83
C GLU A 25 8.76 3.74 20.27
N THR A 26 7.99 4.77 20.00
CA THR A 26 6.59 4.84 20.40
C THR A 26 5.64 4.46 19.28
N ALA A 27 6.15 3.83 18.21
CA ALA A 27 5.31 3.42 17.08
C ALA A 27 4.21 2.46 17.54
N ASN A 28 3.00 2.74 17.09
CA ASN A 28 1.84 1.91 17.40
C ASN A 28 2.03 0.52 16.79
N PRO A 29 2.07 -0.57 17.59
CA PRO A 29 2.24 -1.93 17.04
C PRO A 29 1.15 -2.31 16.06
N ASN A 30 -0.08 -1.81 16.24
CA ASN A 30 -1.18 -2.06 15.31
C ASN A 30 -0.91 -1.43 13.95
N ALA A 31 -0.36 -0.24 13.92
CA ALA A 31 -0.01 0.41 12.65
C ALA A 31 1.03 -0.40 11.87
N THR A 32 2.02 -0.96 12.57
CA THR A 32 3.03 -1.81 11.95
C THR A 32 2.41 -3.08 11.35
N LYS A 33 1.48 -3.71 12.06
CA LYS A 33 0.76 -4.89 11.56
C LYS A 33 -0.08 -4.55 10.33
N ILE A 34 -0.76 -3.41 10.36
CA ILE A 34 -1.59 -2.94 9.25
C ILE A 34 -0.71 -2.71 8.00
N LEU A 35 0.42 -2.03 8.17
CA LEU A 35 1.36 -1.81 7.06
C LEU A 35 1.88 -3.12 6.49
N ARG A 36 2.20 -4.09 7.37
CA ARG A 36 2.67 -5.40 6.92
C ARG A 36 1.61 -6.13 6.11
N GLY A 37 0.35 -6.06 6.54
CA GLY A 37 -0.76 -6.65 5.80
C GLY A 37 -0.93 -6.02 4.41
N CYS A 38 -0.82 -4.71 4.32
CA CYS A 38 -0.84 -3.99 3.04
C CYS A 38 0.33 -4.43 2.15
N LEU A 39 1.53 -4.52 2.74
CA LEU A 39 2.72 -4.95 2.01
C LEU A 39 2.55 -6.37 1.44
N ASP A 40 2.03 -7.30 2.24
CA ASP A 40 1.85 -8.69 1.82
C ASP A 40 0.91 -8.78 0.61
N LEU A 41 -0.16 -7.99 0.60
CA LEU A 41 -1.09 -7.96 -0.53
C LEU A 41 -0.41 -7.42 -1.79
N ILE A 42 0.33 -6.33 -1.65
CA ILE A 42 1.04 -5.73 -2.80
C ILE A 42 2.11 -6.68 -3.32
N GLU A 43 2.86 -7.33 -2.43
CA GLU A 43 3.87 -8.31 -2.85
C GLU A 43 3.28 -9.51 -3.56
N THR A 44 2.09 -9.94 -3.16
CA THR A 44 1.37 -11.01 -3.86
C THR A 44 1.14 -10.62 -5.32
N LEU A 45 0.74 -9.37 -5.57
CA LEU A 45 0.56 -8.87 -6.94
C LEU A 45 1.90 -8.74 -7.68
N VAL A 46 2.95 -8.30 -6.99
CA VAL A 46 4.29 -8.15 -7.59
C VAL A 46 4.84 -9.50 -8.07
N ARG A 47 4.54 -10.57 -7.34
CA ARG A 47 5.02 -11.92 -7.68
C ARG A 47 4.30 -12.53 -8.87
N GLN A 48 3.10 -12.05 -9.18
CA GLN A 48 2.35 -12.55 -10.34
C GLN A 48 2.95 -12.00 -11.64
N PRO A 49 2.86 -12.77 -12.75
CA PRO A 49 3.17 -12.20 -14.05
C PRO A 49 2.28 -10.97 -14.31
N PRO A 50 2.82 -9.90 -14.91
CA PRO A 50 2.04 -8.67 -15.11
C PRO A 50 0.72 -8.90 -15.87
N GLU A 51 0.70 -9.83 -16.81
CA GLU A 51 -0.48 -10.16 -17.61
C GLU A 51 -1.58 -10.85 -16.78
N ASN A 52 -1.23 -11.39 -15.62
CA ASN A 52 -2.20 -12.06 -14.73
C ASN A 52 -2.81 -11.11 -13.70
N VAL A 53 -2.28 -9.90 -13.55
CA VAL A 53 -2.82 -8.91 -12.62
C VAL A 53 -4.07 -8.30 -13.21
N THR A 54 -5.21 -8.48 -12.54
CA THR A 54 -6.50 -8.00 -13.02
C THR A 54 -6.92 -6.72 -12.30
N GLN A 55 -7.88 -6.00 -12.91
CA GLN A 55 -8.48 -4.83 -12.27
C GLN A 55 -9.11 -5.19 -10.92
N THR A 56 -9.74 -6.36 -10.82
CA THR A 56 -10.33 -6.85 -9.57
C THR A 56 -9.28 -7.02 -8.48
N ASP A 57 -8.12 -7.59 -8.81
CA ASP A 57 -7.02 -7.75 -7.86
C ASP A 57 -6.58 -6.40 -7.29
N VAL A 58 -6.43 -5.41 -8.16
CA VAL A 58 -6.01 -4.07 -7.77
C VAL A 58 -7.10 -3.39 -6.91
N GLU A 59 -8.35 -3.52 -7.28
CA GLU A 59 -9.47 -2.96 -6.51
C GLU A 59 -9.58 -3.56 -5.11
N THR A 60 -9.40 -4.88 -5.00
CA THR A 60 -9.42 -5.56 -3.70
C THR A 60 -8.30 -5.03 -2.81
N THR A 61 -7.10 -4.88 -3.34
CA THR A 61 -5.97 -4.34 -2.60
C THR A 61 -6.21 -2.88 -2.21
N LEU A 62 -6.75 -2.06 -3.11
CA LEU A 62 -7.12 -0.67 -2.81
C LEU A 62 -8.12 -0.56 -1.66
N ASN A 63 -9.13 -1.42 -1.66
CA ASN A 63 -10.14 -1.42 -0.60
C ASN A 63 -9.51 -1.71 0.76
N VAL A 64 -8.58 -2.67 0.82
CA VAL A 64 -7.85 -2.99 2.05
C VAL A 64 -7.00 -1.80 2.49
N LEU A 65 -6.32 -1.14 1.56
CA LEU A 65 -5.50 0.05 1.87
C LEU A 65 -6.35 1.18 2.45
N HIS A 66 -7.51 1.48 1.84
CA HIS A 66 -8.42 2.51 2.34
C HIS A 66 -8.96 2.17 3.72
N GLN A 67 -9.35 0.90 3.93
CA GLN A 67 -9.80 0.43 5.24
C GLN A 67 -8.70 0.56 6.28
N SER A 68 -7.47 0.22 5.91
CA SER A 68 -6.31 0.33 6.80
C SER A 68 -6.06 1.76 7.25
N MET A 69 -6.22 2.73 6.35
CA MET A 69 -6.09 4.15 6.71
C MET A 69 -7.11 4.56 7.77
N ASN A 70 -8.34 4.02 7.68
CA ASN A 70 -9.38 4.31 8.67
C ASN A 70 -9.10 3.64 10.02
N GLU A 71 -8.38 2.53 10.04
CA GLU A 71 -8.03 1.82 11.27
C GLU A 71 -6.89 2.49 12.04
N ILE A 72 -6.08 3.30 11.36
CA ILE A 72 -5.01 4.09 12.00
C ILE A 72 -5.60 5.45 12.33
N ASP A 73 -6.25 5.55 13.48
CA ASP A 73 -7.02 6.73 13.85
C ASP A 73 -6.37 7.62 14.92
N ASP A 74 -5.20 7.26 15.43
CA ASP A 74 -4.50 8.11 16.39
C ASP A 74 -3.78 9.26 15.66
N GLU A 75 -3.80 10.45 16.27
CA GLU A 75 -3.27 11.67 15.65
C GLU A 75 -1.80 11.93 15.96
N THR A 76 -1.01 10.87 16.16
CA THR A 76 0.41 11.04 16.40
C THR A 76 1.15 11.34 15.08
N PRO A 77 2.30 12.04 15.13
CA PRO A 77 3.09 12.28 13.91
C PRO A 77 3.49 10.98 13.19
N ALA A 78 3.78 9.92 13.94
CA ALA A 78 4.12 8.62 13.36
C ALA A 78 2.95 8.04 12.58
N SER A 79 1.75 8.07 13.16
CA SER A 79 0.54 7.57 12.50
C SER A 79 0.19 8.38 11.26
N THR A 80 0.39 9.69 11.30
CA THR A 80 0.20 10.55 10.13
C THR A 80 1.14 10.15 8.99
N ALA A 81 2.40 9.84 9.31
CA ALA A 81 3.37 9.38 8.32
C ALA A 81 2.97 8.02 7.73
N PHE A 82 2.45 7.10 8.55
CA PHE A 82 1.99 5.79 8.09
C PHE A 82 0.79 5.92 7.14
N VAL A 83 -0.18 6.75 7.52
CA VAL A 83 -1.34 7.02 6.66
C VAL A 83 -0.90 7.62 5.34
N GLN A 84 0.08 8.53 5.37
CA GLN A 84 0.60 9.13 4.15
C GLN A 84 1.28 8.10 3.25
N SER A 85 2.03 7.14 3.83
CA SER A 85 2.66 6.06 3.07
C SER A 85 1.60 5.19 2.39
N ILE A 86 0.54 4.81 3.10
CA ILE A 86 -0.56 4.02 2.54
C ILE A 86 -1.26 4.82 1.44
N LYS A 87 -1.49 6.09 1.66
CA LYS A 87 -2.14 6.97 0.69
C LYS A 87 -1.32 7.07 -0.60
N ASN A 88 -0.01 7.20 -0.49
CA ASN A 88 0.88 7.24 -1.65
C ASN A 88 0.85 5.92 -2.42
N ALA A 89 0.88 4.79 -1.71
CA ALA A 89 0.77 3.47 -2.32
C ALA A 89 -0.57 3.30 -3.03
N ALA A 90 -1.66 3.74 -2.39
CA ALA A 90 -3.00 3.67 -2.97
C ALA A 90 -3.09 4.51 -4.24
N GLY A 91 -2.43 5.67 -4.28
CA GLY A 91 -2.39 6.50 -5.48
C GLY A 91 -1.80 5.78 -6.68
N ARG A 92 -0.72 5.03 -6.47
CA ARG A 92 -0.11 4.24 -7.54
C ARG A 92 -1.02 3.10 -7.99
N LEU A 93 -1.70 2.45 -7.07
CA LEU A 93 -2.65 1.39 -7.40
C LEU A 93 -3.87 1.93 -8.14
N GLN A 94 -4.33 3.14 -7.80
CA GLN A 94 -5.41 3.79 -8.54
C GLN A 94 -5.01 4.07 -9.99
N ASP A 95 -3.80 4.55 -10.22
CA ASP A 95 -3.28 4.76 -11.57
C ASP A 95 -3.24 3.45 -12.34
N LEU A 96 -2.78 2.38 -11.71
CA LEU A 96 -2.75 1.04 -12.31
C LEU A 96 -4.16 0.56 -12.65
N ARG A 97 -5.13 0.78 -11.75
CA ARG A 97 -6.52 0.40 -12.00
C ARG A 97 -7.08 1.09 -13.25
N ARG A 98 -6.76 2.38 -13.42
CA ARG A 98 -7.18 3.13 -14.61
C ARG A 98 -6.57 2.56 -15.88
N GLU A 99 -5.29 2.21 -15.85
CA GLU A 99 -4.61 1.60 -16.99
C GLU A 99 -5.27 0.27 -17.37
N LEU A 100 -5.57 -0.56 -16.39
CA LEU A 100 -6.20 -1.86 -16.62
C LEU A 100 -7.63 -1.71 -17.13
N ALA A 101 -8.36 -0.72 -16.66
CA ALA A 101 -9.72 -0.44 -17.12
C ALA A 101 -9.74 0.06 -18.58
N GLY A 102 -8.69 0.72 -19.03
CA GLY A 102 -8.56 1.22 -20.40
C GLY A 102 -8.21 0.16 -21.43
N LYS A 103 -7.95 -1.05 -21.00
CA LYS A 103 -7.69 -2.18 -21.89
C LYS A 103 -8.97 -2.97 -22.13
#